data_c2389b9d95a353512cfd2d2be002fc0b
#
_entry.id   c2389b9d95a353512cfd2d2be002fc0b
#
_cell.length_a   1.000
_cell.length_b   1.000
_cell.length_c   1.000
_cell.angle_alpha   90.00
_cell.angle_beta   90.00
_cell.angle_gamma   90.00
#
_symmetry.space_group_name_H-M   'P 1'
#
loop_
_entity.id
_entity.type
_entity.pdbx_description
1 polymer ?
#
loop_
_entity_poly.entity_id
_entity_poly.type
_entity_poly.pdbx_seq_one_letter_code
_entity_poly.pdbx_strand_id
1 'polypeptide(L)'
;LALSICAATILLGAWGDINYHPALLAVLPALFIYQFSSYFTANESIPLRRRQRLAVIMELIDGLITGCLMAFVGFDPIVVLGLGLAFLVTIVGSLKPTSPLDLFGLFTGAGLTYWLSPVAITPGIGTQLFILIVAAGYALLQTNMARHTHFLLADQHDSVLRQNEWLTLRTFRLSKYLSPALRKAILTGKDVRAETQEKTLTIFFSDMEGFTKLAEELDPEQLTDLLNTYLTEMSEIAFRFGGTIDKVIGDSIMVFFGDPESRGIKSDAITCVSMAIAMKRAMEELQVRWRADGIENPPALRMGINSGVCKVGNFGTENRLDYTLLGRAVNLASRLESSAESNEILISKDTYQLIKDAVHCIDKGQIPIKGFADAVDVYSAVDLHKHLKTDCPAQRQRQALA
;
A
#
# COMPACT_ATOMS: atom_id res chain seq x y z
N LEU A 1 -6.05 14.34 41.65
CA LEU A 1 -7.15 14.77 42.52
C LEU A 1 -7.22 13.91 43.78
N ALA A 2 -7.26 12.57 43.67
CA ALA A 2 -7.34 11.67 44.81
C ALA A 2 -6.13 11.80 45.75
N LEU A 3 -4.91 11.82 45.21
CA LEU A 3 -3.67 12.05 45.95
C LEU A 3 -3.68 13.39 46.69
N SER A 4 -4.18 14.44 46.04
CA SER A 4 -4.27 15.77 46.67
C SER A 4 -5.31 15.80 47.78
N ILE A 5 -6.44 15.09 47.61
CA ILE A 5 -7.45 14.94 48.66
C ILE A 5 -6.92 14.12 49.81
N CYS A 6 -6.24 12.99 49.54
CA CYS A 6 -5.59 12.18 50.57
C CYS A 6 -4.54 12.99 51.35
N ALA A 7 -3.68 13.73 50.64
CA ALA A 7 -2.67 14.58 51.26
C ALA A 7 -3.29 15.68 52.11
N ALA A 8 -4.31 16.38 51.62
CA ALA A 8 -5.04 17.40 52.38
C ALA A 8 -5.71 16.81 53.61
N THR A 9 -6.28 15.61 53.52
CA THR A 9 -6.94 14.92 54.65
C THR A 9 -5.93 14.51 55.73
N ILE A 10 -4.75 13.99 55.31
CA ILE A 10 -3.65 13.67 56.23
C ILE A 10 -3.18 14.92 56.95
N LEU A 11 -3.00 16.02 56.23
CA LEU A 11 -2.57 17.30 56.77
C LEU A 11 -3.60 17.94 57.72
N LEU A 12 -4.89 17.89 57.35
CA LEU A 12 -6.01 18.39 58.19
C LEU A 12 -6.22 17.52 59.45
N GLY A 13 -6.11 16.18 59.30
CA GLY A 13 -6.16 15.26 60.47
C GLY A 13 -5.03 15.46 61.47
N ALA A 14 -3.88 15.91 60.98
CA ALA A 14 -2.72 16.21 61.78
C ALA A 14 -2.76 17.62 62.44
N TRP A 15 -3.69 18.50 62.03
CA TRP A 15 -3.76 19.90 62.49
C TRP A 15 -4.03 20.05 63.99
N GLY A 16 -4.59 19.07 64.66
CA GLY A 16 -4.90 19.14 66.09
C GLY A 16 -3.71 18.80 67.04
N ASP A 17 -2.64 18.14 66.56
CA ASP A 17 -1.69 17.48 67.46
C ASP A 17 -0.20 17.84 67.27
N ILE A 18 0.18 18.79 66.36
CA ILE A 18 1.59 18.93 65.99
C ILE A 18 2.10 20.35 65.91
N ASN A 19 3.34 20.54 66.42
CA ASN A 19 4.24 21.66 66.12
C ASN A 19 4.66 21.57 64.61
N TYR A 20 4.01 22.33 63.77
CA TYR A 20 4.17 22.32 62.30
C TYR A 20 5.58 22.70 61.87
N HIS A 21 6.21 21.83 61.06
CA HIS A 21 7.38 22.25 60.28
C HIS A 21 6.84 23.07 59.06
N PRO A 22 7.31 24.33 58.85
CA PRO A 22 6.79 25.22 57.79
C PRO A 22 6.91 24.64 56.35
N ALA A 23 7.76 23.65 56.16
CA ALA A 23 7.89 22.92 54.87
C ALA A 23 6.58 22.18 54.44
N LEU A 24 5.71 21.81 55.39
CA LEU A 24 4.45 21.12 55.10
C LEU A 24 3.42 22.04 54.42
N LEU A 25 3.44 23.34 54.71
CA LEU A 25 2.58 24.32 54.01
C LEU A 25 2.94 24.50 52.53
N ALA A 26 4.18 24.18 52.13
CA ALA A 26 4.61 24.23 50.74
C ALA A 26 4.14 23.03 49.90
N VAL A 27 3.80 21.90 50.53
CA VAL A 27 3.35 20.68 49.83
C VAL A 27 1.95 20.87 49.21
N LEU A 28 1.03 21.57 49.89
CA LEU A 28 -0.33 21.82 49.39
C LEU A 28 -0.35 22.61 48.07
N PRO A 29 0.33 23.78 47.94
CA PRO A 29 0.39 24.49 46.67
C PRO A 29 1.14 23.70 45.59
N ALA A 30 2.17 22.92 45.94
CA ALA A 30 2.88 22.07 45.00
C ALA A 30 1.95 20.98 44.39
N LEU A 31 1.10 20.35 45.20
CA LEU A 31 0.08 19.40 44.76
C LEU A 31 -0.97 20.06 43.87
N PHE A 32 -1.33 21.31 44.15
CA PHE A 32 -2.29 22.04 43.32
C PHE A 32 -1.70 22.42 41.94
N ILE A 33 -0.46 22.90 41.92
CA ILE A 33 0.29 23.20 40.70
C ILE A 33 0.48 21.94 39.87
N TYR A 34 0.76 20.82 40.48
CA TYR A 34 0.89 19.53 39.84
C TYR A 34 -0.41 19.12 39.11
N GLN A 35 -1.57 19.25 39.74
CA GLN A 35 -2.85 18.96 39.09
C GLN A 35 -3.13 19.86 37.89
N PHE A 36 -2.75 21.12 37.96
CA PHE A 36 -2.90 22.05 36.86
C PHE A 36 -2.00 21.68 35.68
N SER A 37 -0.80 21.17 35.96
CA SER A 37 0.15 20.73 34.91
C SER A 37 -0.33 19.47 34.16
N SER A 38 -1.04 18.56 34.82
CA SER A 38 -1.64 17.38 34.15
C SER A 38 -2.69 17.74 33.09
N TYR A 39 -3.41 18.85 33.28
CA TYR A 39 -4.33 19.41 32.30
C TYR A 39 -3.59 19.85 31.02
N PHE A 40 -2.39 20.40 31.13
CA PHE A 40 -1.58 20.80 29.98
C PHE A 40 -1.05 19.62 29.17
N THR A 41 -0.82 18.45 29.78
CA THR A 41 -0.38 17.24 29.06
C THR A 41 -1.49 16.64 28.18
N ALA A 42 -2.75 16.91 28.51
CA ALA A 42 -3.93 16.48 27.75
C ALA A 42 -4.25 17.42 26.56
N ASN A 43 -3.63 18.59 26.48
CA ASN A 43 -3.96 19.59 25.46
C ASN A 43 -3.40 19.19 24.09
N GLU A 44 -4.27 19.07 23.08
CA GLU A 44 -3.94 18.67 21.71
C GLU A 44 -3.03 19.65 20.95
N SER A 45 -2.93 20.89 21.41
CA SER A 45 -2.05 21.90 20.78
C SER A 45 -0.55 21.63 20.97
N ILE A 46 -0.17 20.71 21.85
CA ILE A 46 1.24 20.39 22.15
C ILE A 46 1.73 19.25 21.25
N PRO A 47 2.89 19.36 20.57
CA PRO A 47 3.45 18.29 19.74
C PRO A 47 3.61 16.95 20.49
N LEU A 48 3.27 15.83 19.82
CA LEU A 48 3.21 14.49 20.42
C LEU A 48 4.49 14.11 21.20
N ARG A 49 5.67 14.40 20.67
CA ARG A 49 6.97 14.14 21.33
C ARG A 49 7.13 14.89 22.65
N ARG A 50 6.59 16.10 22.73
CA ARG A 50 6.65 16.94 23.95
C ARG A 50 5.66 16.44 24.98
N ARG A 51 4.47 16.02 24.58
CA ARG A 51 3.47 15.37 25.45
C ARG A 51 4.01 14.09 26.08
N GLN A 52 4.68 13.25 25.29
CA GLN A 52 5.28 12.00 25.80
C GLN A 52 6.36 12.26 26.88
N ARG A 53 7.23 13.24 26.66
CA ARG A 53 8.26 13.61 27.69
C ARG A 53 7.62 14.16 28.95
N LEU A 54 6.62 15.03 28.82
CA LEU A 54 5.88 15.56 29.97
C LEU A 54 5.17 14.47 30.76
N ALA A 55 4.55 13.51 30.07
CA ALA A 55 3.87 12.37 30.71
C ALA A 55 4.86 11.55 31.58
N VAL A 56 6.07 11.25 31.09
CA VAL A 56 7.10 10.53 31.85
C VAL A 56 7.53 11.31 33.06
N ILE A 57 7.71 12.63 32.94
CA ILE A 57 8.10 13.50 34.10
C ILE A 57 6.96 13.49 35.13
N MET A 58 5.71 13.52 34.70
CA MET A 58 4.55 13.52 35.60
C MET A 58 4.42 12.20 36.37
N GLU A 59 4.67 11.05 35.70
CA GLU A 59 4.69 9.72 36.33
C GLU A 59 5.75 9.65 37.43
N LEU A 60 6.97 10.16 37.18
CA LEU A 60 8.03 10.22 38.17
C LEU A 60 7.64 11.08 39.38
N ILE A 61 6.99 12.23 39.18
CA ILE A 61 6.51 13.11 40.22
C ILE A 61 5.40 12.45 41.05
N ASP A 62 4.49 11.70 40.40
CA ASP A 62 3.44 10.92 41.06
C ASP A 62 4.04 9.88 42.04
N GLY A 63 5.04 9.13 41.57
CA GLY A 63 5.73 8.16 42.38
C GLY A 63 6.40 8.84 43.61
N LEU A 64 7.10 9.95 43.37
CA LEU A 64 7.80 10.71 44.40
C LEU A 64 6.82 11.24 45.45
N ILE A 65 5.71 11.86 45.05
CA ILE A 65 4.68 12.37 45.99
C ILE A 65 4.07 11.22 46.78
N THR A 66 3.74 10.08 46.11
CA THR A 66 3.14 8.93 46.79
C THR A 66 4.12 8.35 47.84
N GLY A 67 5.40 8.22 47.50
CA GLY A 67 6.44 7.77 48.43
C GLY A 67 6.61 8.70 49.61
N CYS A 68 6.62 10.03 49.40
CA CYS A 68 6.67 11.02 50.45
C CYS A 68 5.48 10.91 51.42
N LEU A 69 4.27 10.73 50.89
CA LEU A 69 3.06 10.59 51.73
C LEU A 69 3.08 9.30 52.55
N MET A 70 3.52 8.18 51.97
CA MET A 70 3.67 6.90 52.70
C MET A 70 4.65 7.02 53.90
N ALA A 71 5.80 7.64 53.66
CA ALA A 71 6.79 7.82 54.69
C ALA A 71 6.36 8.82 55.77
N PHE A 72 5.67 9.90 55.40
CA PHE A 72 5.14 10.91 56.31
C PHE A 72 4.13 10.33 57.31
N VAL A 73 3.33 9.34 56.88
CA VAL A 73 2.37 8.62 57.74
C VAL A 73 3.05 7.46 58.52
N GLY A 74 4.37 7.39 58.54
CA GLY A 74 5.12 6.36 59.26
C GLY A 74 4.90 4.94 58.73
N PHE A 75 4.58 4.81 57.44
CA PHE A 75 4.26 3.53 56.78
C PHE A 75 3.09 2.78 57.47
N ASP A 76 2.08 3.49 57.95
CA ASP A 76 0.85 2.88 58.47
C ASP A 76 0.30 1.88 57.44
N PRO A 77 0.11 0.58 57.82
CA PRO A 77 -0.24 -0.46 56.83
C PRO A 77 -1.52 -0.19 56.04
N ILE A 78 -2.51 0.43 56.67
CA ILE A 78 -3.81 0.72 56.02
C ILE A 78 -3.67 1.85 55.00
N VAL A 79 -2.94 2.90 55.35
CA VAL A 79 -2.70 4.04 54.45
C VAL A 79 -1.77 3.64 53.31
N VAL A 80 -0.73 2.86 53.58
CA VAL A 80 0.19 2.32 52.56
C VAL A 80 -0.59 1.41 51.59
N LEU A 81 -1.50 0.58 52.06
CA LEU A 81 -2.35 -0.25 51.21
C LEU A 81 -3.24 0.60 50.30
N GLY A 82 -3.90 1.64 50.82
CA GLY A 82 -4.78 2.54 50.06
C GLY A 82 -4.03 3.35 49.01
N LEU A 83 -2.91 4.01 49.41
CA LEU A 83 -2.10 4.80 48.49
C LEU A 83 -1.39 3.92 47.46
N GLY A 84 -0.90 2.73 47.83
CA GLY A 84 -0.28 1.75 46.94
C GLY A 84 -1.25 1.22 45.91
N LEU A 85 -2.50 0.93 46.33
CA LEU A 85 -3.55 0.50 45.39
C LEU A 85 -3.90 1.60 44.39
N ALA A 86 -4.05 2.86 44.84
CA ALA A 86 -4.32 3.98 43.95
C ALA A 86 -3.17 4.21 42.96
N PHE A 87 -1.92 4.10 43.40
CA PHE A 87 -0.74 4.20 42.55
C PHE A 87 -0.66 3.07 41.52
N LEU A 88 -0.88 1.83 41.97
CA LEU A 88 -0.89 0.67 41.09
C LEU A 88 -1.96 0.79 39.97
N VAL A 89 -3.17 1.27 40.34
CA VAL A 89 -4.25 1.46 39.35
C VAL A 89 -3.89 2.57 38.34
N THR A 90 -3.19 3.62 38.77
CA THR A 90 -2.70 4.66 37.88
C THR A 90 -1.71 4.11 36.86
N ILE A 91 -0.77 3.27 37.30
CA ILE A 91 0.20 2.60 36.42
C ILE A 91 -0.51 1.67 35.42
N VAL A 92 -1.40 0.80 35.88
CA VAL A 92 -2.12 -0.14 35.03
C VAL A 92 -3.06 0.61 34.04
N GLY A 93 -3.70 1.68 34.51
CA GLY A 93 -4.60 2.50 33.69
C GLY A 93 -3.89 3.31 32.61
N SER A 94 -2.60 3.60 32.75
CA SER A 94 -1.82 4.36 31.77
C SER A 94 -1.46 3.54 30.51
N LEU A 95 -1.72 2.22 30.48
CA LEU A 95 -1.39 1.32 29.33
C LEU A 95 0.09 1.27 28.94
N LYS A 96 0.95 1.80 29.75
CA LYS A 96 2.39 1.73 29.52
C LYS A 96 2.98 0.59 30.34
N PRO A 97 3.99 -0.12 29.81
CA PRO A 97 4.79 -1.01 30.64
C PRO A 97 5.35 -0.18 31.80
N THR A 98 5.20 -0.67 33.05
CA THR A 98 5.70 -0.02 34.25
C THR A 98 7.12 0.48 34.01
N SER A 99 7.28 1.81 34.00
CA SER A 99 8.60 2.41 33.85
C SER A 99 9.35 2.16 35.17
N PRO A 100 10.59 1.69 35.13
CA PRO A 100 11.41 1.62 36.36
C PRO A 100 11.54 3.00 37.06
N LEU A 101 11.25 4.09 36.34
CA LEU A 101 11.23 5.45 36.87
C LEU A 101 10.08 5.69 37.85
N ASP A 102 8.93 5.03 37.71
CA ASP A 102 7.79 5.16 38.62
C ASP A 102 8.13 4.60 40.00
N LEU A 103 8.75 3.40 40.01
CA LEU A 103 9.24 2.77 41.22
C LEU A 103 10.42 3.56 41.85
N PHE A 104 11.32 4.09 41.01
CA PHE A 104 12.41 4.93 41.46
C PHE A 104 11.89 6.21 42.15
N GLY A 105 10.87 6.86 41.56
CA GLY A 105 10.20 8.00 42.18
C GLY A 105 9.63 7.66 43.57
N LEU A 106 8.94 6.52 43.68
CA LEU A 106 8.32 6.06 44.93
C LEU A 106 9.34 5.80 46.01
N PHE A 107 10.42 5.06 45.72
CA PHE A 107 11.48 4.75 46.69
C PHE A 107 12.29 5.95 47.08
N THR A 108 12.61 6.85 46.15
CA THR A 108 13.34 8.10 46.44
C THR A 108 12.50 9.05 47.29
N GLY A 109 11.21 9.20 47.01
CA GLY A 109 10.29 9.99 47.82
C GLY A 109 10.15 9.47 49.24
N ALA A 110 9.97 8.15 49.41
CA ALA A 110 9.88 7.51 50.71
C ALA A 110 11.18 7.66 51.51
N GLY A 111 12.35 7.39 50.90
CA GLY A 111 13.64 7.49 51.52
C GLY A 111 13.99 8.92 51.96
N LEU A 112 13.72 9.90 51.09
CA LEU A 112 13.98 11.32 51.39
C LEU A 112 13.14 11.81 52.56
N THR A 113 11.85 11.47 52.59
CA THR A 113 10.96 11.89 53.69
C THR A 113 11.30 11.22 55.01
N TYR A 114 11.64 9.91 54.99
CA TYR A 114 12.10 9.21 56.19
C TYR A 114 13.37 9.81 56.76
N TRP A 115 14.30 10.26 55.92
CA TRP A 115 15.53 10.89 56.33
C TRP A 115 15.35 12.32 56.89
N LEU A 116 14.40 13.11 56.28
CA LEU A 116 14.16 14.51 56.62
C LEU A 116 13.22 14.69 57.84
N SER A 117 12.31 13.73 58.09
CA SER A 117 11.29 13.84 59.11
C SER A 117 11.13 12.55 59.91
N PRO A 118 11.89 12.39 61.04
CA PRO A 118 11.82 11.19 61.86
C PRO A 118 10.51 11.05 62.67
N VAL A 119 9.62 12.06 62.64
CA VAL A 119 8.35 12.05 63.37
C VAL A 119 7.24 11.50 62.48
N ALA A 120 6.85 10.25 62.69
CA ALA A 120 5.70 9.63 62.03
C ALA A 120 4.39 10.09 62.68
N ILE A 121 3.41 10.46 61.83
CA ILE A 121 2.07 10.76 62.29
C ILE A 121 1.24 9.47 62.20
N THR A 122 0.61 9.07 63.30
CA THR A 122 -0.32 7.96 63.34
C THR A 122 -1.75 8.50 63.10
N PRO A 123 -2.34 8.30 61.91
CA PRO A 123 -3.66 8.79 61.63
C PRO A 123 -4.73 8.03 62.42
N GLY A 124 -5.74 8.74 62.93
CA GLY A 124 -6.88 8.10 63.58
C GLY A 124 -7.69 7.20 62.63
N ILE A 125 -8.43 6.23 63.18
CA ILE A 125 -9.20 5.24 62.43
C ILE A 125 -10.15 5.88 61.39
N GLY A 126 -10.78 7.01 61.70
CA GLY A 126 -11.65 7.75 60.79
C GLY A 126 -10.91 8.26 59.54
N THR A 127 -9.67 8.77 59.73
CA THR A 127 -8.82 9.26 58.64
C THR A 127 -8.34 8.10 57.73
N GLN A 128 -7.99 6.98 58.35
CA GLN A 128 -7.57 5.76 57.61
C GLN A 128 -8.71 5.24 56.73
N LEU A 129 -9.94 5.12 57.25
CA LEU A 129 -11.12 4.70 56.48
C LEU A 129 -11.46 5.67 55.36
N PHE A 130 -11.37 6.97 55.63
CA PHE A 130 -11.63 7.97 54.57
C PHE A 130 -10.63 7.87 53.41
N ILE A 131 -9.33 7.70 53.69
CA ILE A 131 -8.28 7.52 52.67
C ILE A 131 -8.56 6.27 51.85
N LEU A 132 -8.97 5.15 52.48
CA LEU A 132 -9.32 3.91 51.78
C LEU A 132 -10.52 4.09 50.84
N ILE A 133 -11.59 4.79 51.29
CA ILE A 133 -12.77 5.07 50.49
C ILE A 133 -12.42 5.95 49.26
N VAL A 134 -11.62 6.98 49.47
CA VAL A 134 -11.18 7.87 48.38
C VAL A 134 -10.29 7.14 47.40
N ALA A 135 -9.35 6.31 47.88
CA ALA A 135 -8.49 5.50 47.03
C ALA A 135 -9.29 4.47 46.18
N ALA A 136 -10.25 3.78 46.80
CA ALA A 136 -11.14 2.85 46.09
C ALA A 136 -12.01 3.56 45.05
N GLY A 137 -12.59 4.70 45.41
CA GLY A 137 -13.40 5.53 44.45
C GLY A 137 -12.57 6.01 43.27
N TYR A 138 -11.32 6.44 43.53
CA TYR A 138 -10.39 6.85 42.48
C TYR A 138 -10.02 5.66 41.57
N ALA A 139 -9.75 4.48 42.11
CA ALA A 139 -9.45 3.27 41.38
C ALA A 139 -10.59 2.87 40.43
N LEU A 140 -11.84 2.93 40.92
CA LEU A 140 -13.04 2.66 40.12
C LEU A 140 -13.20 3.68 38.98
N LEU A 141 -12.96 4.94 39.25
CA LEU A 141 -13.07 6.00 38.26
C LEU A 141 -12.02 5.87 37.17
N GLN A 142 -10.77 5.57 37.53
CA GLN A 142 -9.67 5.34 36.60
C GLN A 142 -9.90 4.10 35.70
N THR A 143 -10.37 2.99 36.30
CA THR A 143 -10.68 1.79 35.49
C THR A 143 -11.81 2.04 34.51
N ASN A 144 -12.81 2.85 34.87
CA ASN A 144 -13.90 3.18 33.99
C ASN A 144 -13.45 4.12 32.85
N MET A 145 -12.63 5.10 33.14
CA MET A 145 -12.01 5.96 32.11
C MET A 145 -11.10 5.19 31.18
N ALA A 146 -10.27 4.29 31.71
CA ALA A 146 -9.40 3.44 30.89
C ALA A 146 -10.21 2.56 29.94
N ARG A 147 -11.29 1.93 30.39
CA ARG A 147 -12.18 1.13 29.53
C ARG A 147 -12.79 1.98 28.41
N HIS A 148 -13.21 3.20 28.72
CA HIS A 148 -13.81 4.09 27.71
C HIS A 148 -12.79 4.53 26.65
N THR A 149 -11.56 4.87 27.06
CA THR A 149 -10.49 5.24 26.12
C THR A 149 -10.06 4.05 25.24
N HIS A 150 -10.00 2.84 25.81
CA HIS A 150 -9.73 1.61 25.04
C HIS A 150 -10.80 1.35 23.98
N PHE A 151 -12.07 1.52 24.34
CA PHE A 151 -13.17 1.34 23.40
C PHE A 151 -13.09 2.35 22.23
N LEU A 152 -12.84 3.63 22.53
CA LEU A 152 -12.68 4.68 21.52
C LEU A 152 -11.47 4.41 20.60
N LEU A 153 -10.34 3.98 21.15
CA LEU A 153 -9.14 3.67 20.38
C LEU A 153 -9.37 2.44 19.48
N ALA A 154 -10.06 1.40 19.98
CA ALA A 154 -10.42 0.24 19.19
C ALA A 154 -11.34 0.60 18.03
N ASP A 155 -12.36 1.41 18.28
CA ASP A 155 -13.29 1.88 17.24
C ASP A 155 -12.59 2.75 16.18
N GLN A 156 -11.69 3.64 16.59
CA GLN A 156 -10.85 4.41 15.65
C GLN A 156 -9.94 3.49 14.82
N HIS A 157 -9.33 2.49 15.43
CA HIS A 157 -8.47 1.54 14.73
C HIS A 157 -9.26 0.76 13.67
N ASP A 158 -10.42 0.24 14.03
CA ASP A 158 -11.30 -0.47 13.10
C ASP A 158 -11.81 0.41 11.98
N SER A 159 -12.08 1.68 12.24
CA SER A 159 -12.49 2.63 11.22
C SER A 159 -11.38 2.90 10.20
N VAL A 160 -10.13 3.07 10.67
CA VAL A 160 -8.95 3.26 9.81
C VAL A 160 -8.67 2.00 8.97
N LEU A 161 -8.79 0.81 9.56
CA LEU A 161 -8.64 -0.45 8.81
C LEU A 161 -9.67 -0.56 7.70
N ARG A 162 -10.95 -0.31 7.99
CA ARG A 162 -12.03 -0.32 6.98
C ARG A 162 -11.82 0.71 5.87
N GLN A 163 -11.34 1.91 6.21
CA GLN A 163 -10.98 2.92 5.21
C GLN A 163 -9.83 2.47 4.32
N ASN A 164 -8.80 1.87 4.88
CA ASN A 164 -7.66 1.36 4.12
C ASN A 164 -8.06 0.19 3.21
N GLU A 165 -8.88 -0.74 3.66
CA GLU A 165 -9.42 -1.83 2.83
C GLU A 165 -10.26 -1.27 1.68
N TRP A 166 -11.13 -0.31 1.96
CA TRP A 166 -11.96 0.33 0.96
C TRP A 166 -11.11 1.10 -0.09
N LEU A 167 -10.10 1.85 0.34
CA LEU A 167 -9.16 2.54 -0.55
C LEU A 167 -8.39 1.54 -1.41
N THR A 168 -7.92 0.44 -0.83
CA THR A 168 -7.19 -0.61 -1.55
C THR A 168 -8.06 -1.26 -2.63
N LEU A 169 -9.30 -1.62 -2.29
CA LEU A 169 -10.26 -2.17 -3.25
C LEU A 169 -10.59 -1.18 -4.38
N ARG A 170 -10.74 0.09 -4.05
CA ARG A 170 -11.02 1.14 -5.02
C ARG A 170 -9.84 1.38 -5.95
N THR A 171 -8.63 1.44 -5.39
CA THR A 171 -7.39 1.56 -6.15
C THR A 171 -7.20 0.36 -7.08
N PHE A 172 -7.46 -0.86 -6.59
CA PHE A 172 -7.40 -2.08 -7.41
C PHE A 172 -8.42 -2.05 -8.55
N ARG A 173 -9.66 -1.61 -8.32
CA ARG A 173 -10.67 -1.48 -9.39
C ARG A 173 -10.25 -0.45 -10.44
N LEU A 174 -9.77 0.71 -10.02
CA LEU A 174 -9.30 1.76 -10.93
C LEU A 174 -8.04 1.33 -11.69
N SER A 175 -7.19 0.51 -11.09
CA SER A 175 -5.96 0.06 -11.74
C SER A 175 -6.19 -0.81 -12.99
N LYS A 176 -7.38 -1.40 -13.14
CA LYS A 176 -7.76 -2.13 -14.36
C LYS A 176 -7.92 -1.22 -15.58
N TYR A 177 -8.20 0.05 -15.37
CA TYR A 177 -8.38 1.06 -16.42
C TYR A 177 -7.12 1.89 -16.69
N LEU A 178 -6.04 1.64 -15.94
CA LEU A 178 -4.78 2.36 -16.06
C LEU A 178 -3.72 1.48 -16.71
N SER A 179 -2.91 2.05 -17.59
CA SER A 179 -1.73 1.36 -18.10
C SER A 179 -0.78 0.98 -16.94
N PRO A 180 -0.01 -0.13 -17.05
CA PRO A 180 0.92 -0.55 -16.00
C PRO A 180 1.92 0.54 -15.59
N ALA A 181 2.39 1.33 -16.55
CA ALA A 181 3.32 2.44 -16.31
C ALA A 181 2.67 3.57 -15.50
N LEU A 182 1.44 3.95 -15.83
CA LEU A 182 0.69 4.98 -15.11
C LEU A 182 0.36 4.52 -13.68
N ARG A 183 -0.04 3.26 -13.53
CA ARG A 183 -0.26 2.65 -12.21
C ARG A 183 1.00 2.70 -11.34
N LYS A 184 2.16 2.31 -11.89
CA LYS A 184 3.45 2.36 -11.19
C LYS A 184 3.82 3.79 -10.79
N ALA A 185 3.63 4.77 -11.67
CA ALA A 185 3.89 6.18 -11.38
C ALA A 185 3.01 6.71 -10.24
N ILE A 186 1.71 6.45 -10.27
CA ILE A 186 0.76 6.85 -9.22
C ILE A 186 1.14 6.20 -7.88
N LEU A 187 1.41 4.90 -7.85
CA LEU A 187 1.77 4.18 -6.62
C LEU A 187 3.11 4.62 -6.03
N THR A 188 4.04 5.08 -6.85
CA THR A 188 5.36 5.57 -6.41
C THR A 188 5.38 7.08 -6.10
N GLY A 189 4.24 7.78 -6.27
CA GLY A 189 4.15 9.23 -6.04
C GLY A 189 4.98 10.06 -7.02
N LYS A 190 5.39 9.48 -8.16
CA LYS A 190 6.07 10.23 -9.22
C LYS A 190 5.06 11.08 -9.97
N ASP A 191 5.50 12.28 -10.35
CA ASP A 191 4.66 13.17 -11.16
C ASP A 191 4.30 12.48 -12.49
N VAL A 192 3.00 12.31 -12.70
CA VAL A 192 2.43 11.64 -13.89
C VAL A 192 2.72 12.44 -15.17
N ARG A 193 3.13 13.68 -15.04
CA ARG A 193 3.56 14.56 -16.16
C ARG A 193 5.01 14.33 -16.59
N ALA A 194 5.61 13.17 -16.25
CA ALA A 194 6.96 12.82 -16.62
C ALA A 194 7.21 13.06 -18.13
N GLU A 195 8.33 13.68 -18.43
CA GLU A 195 8.78 14.05 -19.77
C GLU A 195 8.69 12.85 -20.73
N THR A 196 8.21 13.11 -21.95
CA THR A 196 8.25 12.12 -23.01
C THR A 196 9.70 11.77 -23.34
N GLN A 197 10.00 10.48 -23.44
CA GLN A 197 11.33 9.98 -23.75
C GLN A 197 11.39 9.41 -25.17
N GLU A 198 12.53 9.58 -25.82
CA GLU A 198 12.81 8.94 -27.09
C GLU A 198 13.50 7.60 -26.82
N LYS A 199 12.88 6.50 -27.30
CA LYS A 199 13.37 5.12 -27.10
C LYS A 199 13.20 4.31 -28.37
N THR A 200 14.10 3.34 -28.57
CA THR A 200 13.91 2.29 -29.57
C THR A 200 13.10 1.18 -28.96
N LEU A 201 11.89 1.00 -29.44
CA LEU A 201 10.92 0.02 -28.94
C LEU A 201 10.49 -0.94 -30.06
N THR A 202 9.99 -2.11 -29.67
CA THR A 202 9.34 -3.01 -30.60
C THR A 202 7.83 -2.93 -30.41
N ILE A 203 7.13 -2.61 -31.48
CA ILE A 203 5.69 -2.29 -31.52
C ILE A 203 4.97 -3.39 -32.26
N PHE A 204 3.89 -3.88 -31.68
CA PHE A 204 3.02 -4.92 -32.19
C PHE A 204 1.61 -4.38 -32.34
N PHE A 205 0.98 -4.70 -33.48
CA PHE A 205 -0.45 -4.54 -33.71
C PHE A 205 -1.04 -5.87 -34.14
N SER A 206 -2.22 -6.15 -33.68
CA SER A 206 -3.06 -7.25 -34.19
C SER A 206 -4.49 -6.81 -34.40
N ASP A 207 -5.15 -7.44 -35.33
CA ASP A 207 -6.55 -7.18 -35.73
C ASP A 207 -7.21 -8.48 -36.17
N MET A 208 -8.52 -8.64 -35.92
CA MET A 208 -9.28 -9.79 -36.42
C MET A 208 -9.82 -9.54 -37.83
N GLU A 209 -9.32 -10.29 -38.80
CA GLU A 209 -9.83 -10.21 -40.16
C GLU A 209 -11.28 -10.72 -40.22
N GLY A 210 -12.15 -9.92 -40.83
CA GLY A 210 -13.56 -10.26 -40.99
C GLY A 210 -14.45 -9.96 -39.78
N PHE A 211 -13.92 -9.37 -38.71
CA PHE A 211 -14.69 -9.06 -37.48
C PHE A 211 -15.88 -8.15 -37.74
N THR A 212 -15.75 -7.13 -38.60
CA THR A 212 -16.86 -6.23 -38.97
C THR A 212 -18.03 -6.99 -39.58
N LYS A 213 -17.76 -7.94 -40.48
CA LYS A 213 -18.78 -8.78 -41.09
C LYS A 213 -19.42 -9.72 -40.08
N LEU A 214 -18.59 -10.33 -39.20
CA LEU A 214 -19.07 -11.21 -38.16
C LEU A 214 -19.96 -10.45 -37.15
N ALA A 215 -19.66 -9.18 -36.87
CA ALA A 215 -20.46 -8.32 -36.03
C ALA A 215 -21.86 -7.99 -36.60
N GLU A 216 -22.03 -8.11 -37.92
CA GLU A 216 -23.32 -7.96 -38.55
C GLU A 216 -24.12 -9.28 -38.58
N GLU A 217 -23.43 -10.43 -38.48
CA GLU A 217 -24.03 -11.77 -38.58
C GLU A 217 -24.42 -12.35 -37.20
N LEU A 218 -23.66 -12.05 -36.16
CA LEU A 218 -23.90 -12.55 -34.80
C LEU A 218 -24.83 -11.64 -34.00
N ASP A 219 -25.57 -12.26 -33.09
CA ASP A 219 -26.30 -11.44 -32.12
C ASP A 219 -25.35 -10.79 -31.09
N PRO A 220 -25.76 -9.66 -30.46
CA PRO A 220 -24.87 -8.85 -29.60
C PRO A 220 -24.27 -9.61 -28.42
N GLU A 221 -24.95 -10.62 -27.89
CA GLU A 221 -24.49 -11.40 -26.76
C GLU A 221 -23.36 -12.35 -27.19
N GLN A 222 -23.56 -13.08 -28.28
CA GLN A 222 -22.55 -13.96 -28.88
C GLN A 222 -21.30 -13.18 -29.30
N LEU A 223 -21.48 -12.01 -29.93
CA LEU A 223 -20.37 -11.14 -30.32
C LEU A 223 -19.58 -10.67 -29.13
N THR A 224 -20.27 -10.28 -28.06
CA THR A 224 -19.62 -9.83 -26.80
C THR A 224 -18.80 -10.94 -26.16
N ASP A 225 -19.33 -12.15 -26.09
CA ASP A 225 -18.65 -13.31 -25.51
C ASP A 225 -17.44 -13.73 -26.33
N LEU A 226 -17.56 -13.71 -27.67
CA LEU A 226 -16.45 -13.97 -28.58
C LEU A 226 -15.33 -12.95 -28.38
N LEU A 227 -15.66 -11.67 -28.40
CA LEU A 227 -14.70 -10.58 -28.25
C LEU A 227 -14.02 -10.61 -26.88
N ASN A 228 -14.78 -10.81 -25.80
CA ASN A 228 -14.22 -10.89 -24.45
C ASN A 228 -13.30 -12.11 -24.28
N THR A 229 -13.65 -13.25 -24.84
CA THR A 229 -12.81 -14.46 -24.85
C THR A 229 -11.49 -14.20 -25.57
N TYR A 230 -11.55 -13.60 -26.76
CA TYR A 230 -10.38 -13.20 -27.54
C TYR A 230 -9.49 -12.22 -26.77
N LEU A 231 -10.06 -11.11 -26.31
CA LEU A 231 -9.31 -10.07 -25.60
C LEU A 231 -8.67 -10.60 -24.31
N THR A 232 -9.35 -11.49 -23.60
CA THR A 232 -8.80 -12.13 -22.37
C THR A 232 -7.59 -12.98 -22.72
N GLU A 233 -7.72 -13.90 -23.67
CA GLU A 233 -6.64 -14.82 -24.05
C GLU A 233 -5.43 -14.06 -24.60
N MET A 234 -5.63 -13.08 -25.49
CA MET A 234 -4.54 -12.28 -26.07
C MET A 234 -3.86 -11.39 -25.04
N SER A 235 -4.62 -10.79 -24.12
CA SER A 235 -4.07 -9.97 -23.04
C SER A 235 -3.25 -10.81 -22.07
N GLU A 236 -3.69 -12.00 -21.71
CA GLU A 236 -2.94 -12.92 -20.85
C GLU A 236 -1.62 -13.35 -21.47
N ILE A 237 -1.63 -13.60 -22.79
CA ILE A 237 -0.41 -13.90 -23.54
C ILE A 237 0.53 -12.69 -23.50
N ALA A 238 0.04 -11.48 -23.80
CA ALA A 238 0.85 -10.27 -23.76
C ALA A 238 1.52 -10.07 -22.38
N PHE A 239 0.76 -10.23 -21.29
CA PHE A 239 1.29 -10.12 -19.92
C PHE A 239 2.32 -11.21 -19.60
N ARG A 240 2.10 -12.46 -20.00
CA ARG A 240 3.07 -13.56 -19.78
C ARG A 240 4.43 -13.29 -20.40
N PHE A 241 4.44 -12.66 -21.58
CA PHE A 241 5.68 -12.28 -22.27
C PHE A 241 6.28 -10.95 -21.77
N GLY A 242 5.55 -10.19 -20.91
CA GLY A 242 6.01 -8.91 -20.39
C GLY A 242 5.79 -7.75 -21.36
N GLY A 243 4.84 -7.88 -22.28
CA GLY A 243 4.40 -6.82 -23.18
C GLY A 243 3.59 -5.77 -22.43
N THR A 244 3.74 -4.51 -22.79
CA THR A 244 2.91 -3.42 -22.31
C THR A 244 1.76 -3.21 -23.29
N ILE A 245 0.54 -3.53 -22.87
CA ILE A 245 -0.66 -3.24 -23.67
C ILE A 245 -0.89 -1.72 -23.61
N ASP A 246 -0.84 -1.08 -24.77
CA ASP A 246 -1.10 0.35 -24.91
C ASP A 246 -2.60 0.64 -24.90
N LYS A 247 -3.30 0.06 -25.85
CA LYS A 247 -4.75 0.20 -26.00
C LYS A 247 -5.37 -0.97 -26.76
N VAL A 248 -6.67 -1.10 -26.55
CA VAL A 248 -7.55 -1.97 -27.32
C VAL A 248 -8.57 -1.08 -28.02
N ILE A 249 -8.75 -1.25 -29.32
CA ILE A 249 -9.69 -0.48 -30.16
C ILE A 249 -10.55 -1.48 -30.93
N GLY A 250 -11.75 -1.76 -30.42
CA GLY A 250 -12.58 -2.84 -30.94
C GLY A 250 -11.89 -4.19 -30.73
N ASP A 251 -11.58 -4.86 -31.83
CA ASP A 251 -10.84 -6.13 -31.86
C ASP A 251 -9.32 -5.96 -32.04
N SER A 252 -8.86 -4.73 -32.33
CA SER A 252 -7.44 -4.44 -32.51
C SER A 252 -6.73 -4.24 -31.17
N ILE A 253 -5.55 -4.84 -31.03
CA ILE A 253 -4.71 -4.75 -29.82
C ILE A 253 -3.35 -4.16 -30.19
N MET A 254 -2.93 -3.13 -29.46
CA MET A 254 -1.60 -2.56 -29.54
C MET A 254 -0.78 -2.93 -28.32
N VAL A 255 0.40 -3.52 -28.55
CA VAL A 255 1.37 -3.91 -27.50
C VAL A 255 2.74 -3.38 -27.87
N PHE A 256 3.55 -3.04 -26.89
CA PHE A 256 4.94 -2.69 -27.12
C PHE A 256 5.88 -3.30 -26.06
N PHE A 257 7.16 -3.40 -26.43
CA PHE A 257 8.25 -3.92 -25.60
C PHE A 257 9.39 -2.93 -25.53
N GLY A 258 10.07 -2.89 -24.37
CA GLY A 258 11.20 -2.01 -24.12
C GLY A 258 10.87 -0.83 -23.18
N ASP A 259 9.62 -0.71 -22.73
CA ASP A 259 9.18 0.27 -21.75
C ASP A 259 7.95 -0.27 -20.98
N PRO A 260 7.79 -0.06 -19.66
CA PRO A 260 8.71 0.62 -18.72
C PRO A 260 9.96 -0.20 -18.38
N GLU A 261 9.98 -1.47 -18.71
CA GLU A 261 11.10 -2.39 -18.47
C GLU A 261 11.64 -2.90 -19.81
N SER A 262 12.96 -2.93 -19.97
CA SER A 262 13.64 -3.44 -21.15
C SER A 262 14.66 -4.51 -20.77
N ARG A 263 14.72 -5.57 -21.58
CA ARG A 263 15.76 -6.60 -21.53
C ARG A 263 16.85 -6.36 -22.59
N GLY A 264 16.78 -5.21 -23.26
CA GLY A 264 17.61 -4.85 -24.40
C GLY A 264 16.89 -5.05 -25.74
N ILE A 265 17.14 -4.16 -26.70
CA ILE A 265 16.41 -4.01 -27.97
C ILE A 265 16.25 -5.36 -28.70
N LYS A 266 17.32 -6.16 -28.79
CA LYS A 266 17.30 -7.49 -29.46
C LYS A 266 16.39 -8.47 -28.69
N SER A 267 16.52 -8.53 -27.37
CA SER A 267 15.71 -9.43 -26.53
C SER A 267 14.24 -9.05 -26.54
N ASP A 268 13.94 -7.75 -26.51
CA ASP A 268 12.59 -7.23 -26.55
C ASP A 268 11.92 -7.56 -27.89
N ALA A 269 12.65 -7.43 -29.02
CA ALA A 269 12.16 -7.81 -30.34
C ALA A 269 11.89 -9.32 -30.45
N ILE A 270 12.80 -10.17 -29.97
CA ILE A 270 12.61 -11.63 -29.96
C ILE A 270 11.39 -12.00 -29.11
N THR A 271 11.25 -11.39 -27.94
CA THR A 271 10.12 -11.64 -27.03
C THR A 271 8.80 -11.22 -27.63
N CYS A 272 8.76 -10.06 -28.31
CA CYS A 272 7.59 -9.57 -29.03
C CYS A 272 7.13 -10.55 -30.12
N VAL A 273 8.05 -11.02 -30.97
CA VAL A 273 7.71 -11.98 -32.04
C VAL A 273 7.32 -13.34 -31.45
N SER A 274 7.96 -13.77 -30.35
CA SER A 274 7.56 -15.00 -29.64
C SER A 274 6.15 -14.90 -29.06
N MET A 275 5.76 -13.74 -28.56
CA MET A 275 4.39 -13.43 -28.13
C MET A 275 3.43 -13.56 -29.32
N ALA A 276 3.75 -12.94 -30.47
CA ALA A 276 2.91 -13.00 -31.66
C ALA A 276 2.69 -14.45 -32.15
N ILE A 277 3.74 -15.28 -32.14
CA ILE A 277 3.62 -16.70 -32.47
C ILE A 277 2.71 -17.43 -31.48
N ALA A 278 2.81 -17.11 -30.18
CA ALA A 278 1.95 -17.70 -29.15
C ALA A 278 0.48 -17.26 -29.34
N MET A 279 0.25 -15.99 -29.66
CA MET A 279 -1.10 -15.46 -29.97
C MET A 279 -1.70 -16.13 -31.20
N LYS A 280 -0.91 -16.34 -32.28
CA LYS A 280 -1.35 -17.07 -33.46
C LYS A 280 -1.84 -18.47 -33.11
N ARG A 281 -1.08 -19.23 -32.31
CA ARG A 281 -1.47 -20.58 -31.88
C ARG A 281 -2.74 -20.57 -31.01
N ALA A 282 -2.85 -19.62 -30.09
CA ALA A 282 -4.05 -19.46 -29.27
C ALA A 282 -5.28 -19.13 -30.13
N MET A 283 -5.10 -18.31 -31.19
CA MET A 283 -6.18 -18.00 -32.12
C MET A 283 -6.63 -19.24 -32.89
N GLU A 284 -5.71 -20.12 -33.31
CA GLU A 284 -6.06 -21.39 -33.95
C GLU A 284 -6.91 -22.28 -33.01
N GLU A 285 -6.57 -22.31 -31.70
CA GLU A 285 -7.36 -23.01 -30.67
C GLU A 285 -8.74 -22.38 -30.47
N LEU A 286 -8.83 -21.04 -30.46
CA LEU A 286 -10.10 -20.30 -30.39
C LEU A 286 -10.98 -20.59 -31.61
N GLN A 287 -10.43 -20.57 -32.80
CA GLN A 287 -11.16 -20.87 -34.02
C GLN A 287 -11.79 -22.28 -33.99
N VAL A 288 -11.07 -23.27 -33.43
CA VAL A 288 -11.64 -24.64 -33.28
C VAL A 288 -12.82 -24.62 -32.31
N ARG A 289 -12.71 -23.92 -31.18
CA ARG A 289 -13.82 -23.78 -30.22
C ARG A 289 -15.02 -23.08 -30.83
N TRP A 290 -14.83 -21.95 -31.49
CA TRP A 290 -15.93 -21.19 -32.12
C TRP A 290 -16.64 -21.95 -33.25
N ARG A 291 -15.90 -22.80 -34.00
CA ARG A 291 -16.57 -23.70 -34.96
C ARG A 291 -17.47 -24.74 -34.29
N ALA A 292 -17.02 -25.26 -33.14
CA ALA A 292 -17.83 -26.18 -32.33
C ALA A 292 -19.09 -25.50 -31.75
N ASP A 293 -18.98 -24.19 -31.42
CA ASP A 293 -20.08 -23.35 -30.95
C ASP A 293 -21.01 -22.84 -32.08
N GLY A 294 -20.77 -23.27 -33.35
CA GLY A 294 -21.63 -22.99 -34.48
C GLY A 294 -21.22 -21.76 -35.33
N ILE A 295 -20.06 -21.16 -35.09
CA ILE A 295 -19.56 -20.08 -35.96
C ILE A 295 -18.85 -20.71 -37.15
N GLU A 296 -19.48 -20.68 -38.31
CA GLU A 296 -18.98 -21.34 -39.54
C GLU A 296 -17.62 -20.77 -39.98
N ASN A 297 -17.49 -19.45 -39.97
CA ASN A 297 -16.31 -18.73 -40.41
C ASN A 297 -15.70 -17.88 -39.29
N PRO A 298 -15.00 -18.50 -38.32
CA PRO A 298 -14.39 -17.73 -37.24
C PRO A 298 -13.28 -16.81 -37.79
N PRO A 299 -13.11 -15.62 -37.20
CA PRO A 299 -12.17 -14.64 -37.71
C PRO A 299 -10.72 -15.14 -37.62
N ALA A 300 -9.86 -14.66 -38.51
CA ALA A 300 -8.41 -14.90 -38.49
C ALA A 300 -7.67 -13.71 -37.89
N LEU A 301 -6.43 -13.91 -37.47
CA LEU A 301 -5.61 -12.86 -36.85
C LEU A 301 -4.58 -12.32 -37.86
N ARG A 302 -4.55 -11.01 -38.05
CA ARG A 302 -3.46 -10.32 -38.77
C ARG A 302 -2.57 -9.64 -37.77
N MET A 303 -1.25 -9.67 -37.98
CA MET A 303 -0.30 -9.11 -37.04
C MET A 303 0.82 -8.38 -37.77
N GLY A 304 1.17 -7.19 -37.26
CA GLY A 304 2.26 -6.36 -37.76
C GLY A 304 3.23 -5.97 -36.66
N ILE A 305 4.54 -6.12 -36.92
CA ILE A 305 5.58 -5.79 -35.94
C ILE A 305 6.65 -4.91 -36.58
N ASN A 306 6.99 -3.83 -35.88
CA ASN A 306 8.11 -2.98 -36.27
C ASN A 306 8.93 -2.57 -35.03
N SER A 307 10.26 -2.58 -35.18
CA SER A 307 11.19 -2.05 -34.18
C SER A 307 11.76 -0.73 -34.67
N GLY A 308 11.72 0.31 -33.83
CA GLY A 308 12.22 1.61 -34.24
C GLY A 308 12.11 2.67 -33.14
N VAL A 309 12.65 3.85 -33.46
CA VAL A 309 12.65 4.99 -32.56
C VAL A 309 11.26 5.62 -32.52
N CYS A 310 10.74 5.81 -31.28
CA CYS A 310 9.49 6.50 -31.01
C CYS A 310 9.57 7.31 -29.72
N LYS A 311 8.63 8.22 -29.53
CA LYS A 311 8.44 8.93 -28.27
C LYS A 311 7.43 8.18 -27.42
N VAL A 312 7.79 7.83 -26.18
CA VAL A 312 6.96 7.17 -25.18
C VAL A 312 6.74 8.12 -24.01
N GLY A 313 5.55 8.15 -23.46
CA GLY A 313 5.20 8.97 -22.31
C GLY A 313 3.72 9.28 -22.23
N ASN A 314 3.39 10.23 -21.37
CA ASN A 314 2.02 10.70 -21.19
C ASN A 314 1.68 11.78 -22.21
N PHE A 315 0.66 11.54 -23.01
CA PHE A 315 0.14 12.48 -23.99
C PHE A 315 -1.32 12.79 -23.68
N GLY A 316 -1.71 14.04 -23.84
CA GLY A 316 -3.10 14.45 -23.64
C GLY A 316 -3.25 15.80 -22.95
N THR A 317 -4.37 15.97 -22.29
CA THR A 317 -4.75 17.19 -21.56
C THR A 317 -4.62 16.99 -20.06
N GLU A 318 -4.77 18.08 -19.28
CA GLU A 318 -4.78 18.00 -17.80
C GLU A 318 -5.83 17.02 -17.24
N ASN A 319 -6.94 16.85 -17.95
CA ASN A 319 -8.06 16.01 -17.53
C ASN A 319 -8.04 14.59 -18.11
N ARG A 320 -7.19 14.33 -19.11
CA ARG A 320 -7.07 13.03 -19.76
C ARG A 320 -5.67 12.83 -20.29
N LEU A 321 -4.95 11.90 -19.67
CA LEU A 321 -3.61 11.50 -20.05
C LEU A 321 -3.61 10.03 -20.45
N ASP A 322 -3.05 9.75 -21.63
CA ASP A 322 -2.81 8.41 -22.12
C ASP A 322 -1.31 8.16 -22.18
N TYR A 323 -0.84 7.11 -21.51
CA TYR A 323 0.54 6.66 -21.65
C TYR A 323 0.65 5.83 -22.93
N THR A 324 1.30 6.38 -23.95
CA THR A 324 1.30 5.80 -25.30
C THR A 324 2.58 6.11 -26.06
N LEU A 325 2.67 5.60 -27.28
CA LEU A 325 3.75 5.80 -28.22
C LEU A 325 3.33 6.71 -29.37
N LEU A 326 4.23 7.62 -29.76
CA LEU A 326 4.07 8.42 -30.98
C LEU A 326 5.33 8.33 -31.85
N GLY A 327 5.13 8.16 -33.16
CA GLY A 327 6.20 8.17 -34.12
C GLY A 327 5.93 7.38 -35.39
N ARG A 328 6.84 7.57 -36.37
CA ARG A 328 6.77 6.86 -37.65
C ARG A 328 6.85 5.35 -37.50
N ALA A 329 7.60 4.88 -36.48
CA ALA A 329 7.75 3.46 -36.18
C ALA A 329 6.42 2.81 -35.78
N VAL A 330 5.59 3.53 -35.02
CA VAL A 330 4.23 3.06 -34.62
C VAL A 330 3.33 2.94 -35.83
N ASN A 331 3.32 3.95 -36.69
CA ASN A 331 2.51 3.94 -37.92
C ASN A 331 2.92 2.80 -38.85
N LEU A 332 4.22 2.49 -38.96
CA LEU A 332 4.70 1.38 -39.77
C LEU A 332 4.18 0.02 -39.23
N ALA A 333 4.25 -0.22 -37.93
CA ALA A 333 3.72 -1.44 -37.33
C ALA A 333 2.22 -1.64 -37.62
N SER A 334 1.42 -0.59 -37.47
CA SER A 334 -0.02 -0.63 -37.81
C SER A 334 -0.27 -0.89 -39.29
N ARG A 335 0.56 -0.34 -40.20
CA ARG A 335 0.41 -0.59 -41.63
C ARG A 335 0.87 -1.98 -42.04
N LEU A 336 1.87 -2.53 -41.39
CA LEU A 336 2.27 -3.93 -41.59
C LEU A 336 1.13 -4.88 -41.18
N GLU A 337 0.47 -4.62 -40.06
CA GLU A 337 -0.71 -5.40 -39.65
C GLU A 337 -1.80 -5.37 -40.75
N SER A 338 -2.16 -4.17 -41.21
CA SER A 338 -3.22 -4.02 -42.24
C SER A 338 -2.81 -4.62 -43.60
N SER A 339 -1.53 -4.86 -43.86
CA SER A 339 -0.99 -5.46 -45.07
C SER A 339 -0.73 -6.96 -44.96
N ALA A 340 -0.84 -7.52 -43.75
CA ALA A 340 -0.63 -8.92 -43.48
C ALA A 340 -1.77 -9.78 -44.01
N GLU A 341 -1.46 -10.99 -44.48
CA GLU A 341 -2.46 -12.01 -44.85
C GLU A 341 -3.09 -12.65 -43.60
N SER A 342 -4.17 -13.37 -43.75
CA SER A 342 -4.82 -14.15 -42.68
C SER A 342 -3.83 -15.05 -41.95
N ASN A 343 -3.79 -14.95 -40.62
CA ASN A 343 -2.86 -15.69 -39.74
C ASN A 343 -1.38 -15.44 -40.02
N GLU A 344 -1.05 -14.27 -40.57
CA GLU A 344 0.33 -13.87 -40.86
C GLU A 344 0.88 -12.91 -39.79
N ILE A 345 2.18 -13.06 -39.51
CA ILE A 345 2.95 -12.11 -38.67
C ILE A 345 3.92 -11.39 -39.61
N LEU A 346 3.56 -10.20 -40.06
CA LEU A 346 4.35 -9.39 -40.96
C LEU A 346 5.27 -8.46 -40.19
N ILE A 347 6.56 -8.49 -40.49
CA ILE A 347 7.57 -7.72 -39.76
C ILE A 347 8.41 -6.85 -40.71
N SER A 348 8.90 -5.72 -40.20
CA SER A 348 9.83 -4.86 -40.93
C SER A 348 11.24 -5.46 -41.01
N LYS A 349 12.05 -4.95 -41.94
CA LYS A 349 13.48 -5.26 -42.06
C LYS A 349 14.25 -4.97 -40.75
N ASP A 350 13.93 -3.86 -40.07
CA ASP A 350 14.57 -3.50 -38.79
C ASP A 350 14.31 -4.55 -37.73
N THR A 351 13.06 -5.03 -37.61
CA THR A 351 12.72 -6.12 -36.71
C THR A 351 13.40 -7.42 -37.11
N TYR A 352 13.38 -7.76 -38.43
CA TYR A 352 14.04 -8.96 -38.94
C TYR A 352 15.53 -9.01 -38.57
N GLN A 353 16.27 -7.89 -38.73
CA GLN A 353 17.68 -7.85 -38.37
C GLN A 353 17.94 -8.17 -36.90
N LEU A 354 17.04 -7.83 -36.00
CA LEU A 354 17.15 -8.11 -34.59
C LEU A 354 16.87 -9.59 -34.24
N ILE A 355 16.01 -10.26 -35.01
CA ILE A 355 15.47 -11.59 -34.63
C ILE A 355 15.93 -12.73 -35.53
N LYS A 356 16.58 -12.50 -36.64
CA LYS A 356 16.96 -13.51 -37.67
C LYS A 356 17.70 -14.73 -37.14
N ASP A 357 18.44 -14.59 -36.04
CA ASP A 357 19.15 -15.68 -35.39
C ASP A 357 18.23 -16.56 -34.50
N ALA A 358 17.04 -16.07 -34.17
CA ALA A 358 16.12 -16.71 -33.22
C ALA A 358 14.82 -17.19 -33.87
N VAL A 359 14.40 -16.54 -34.96
CA VAL A 359 13.09 -16.76 -35.61
C VAL A 359 13.30 -17.10 -37.07
N HIS A 360 12.63 -18.16 -37.53
CA HIS A 360 12.57 -18.48 -38.95
C HIS A 360 11.61 -17.50 -39.65
N CYS A 361 12.11 -16.77 -40.64
CA CYS A 361 11.36 -15.78 -41.40
C CYS A 361 11.45 -16.07 -42.90
N ILE A 362 10.37 -15.76 -43.62
CA ILE A 362 10.28 -15.82 -45.06
C ILE A 362 10.35 -14.40 -45.60
N ASP A 363 11.23 -14.15 -46.57
CA ASP A 363 11.31 -12.87 -47.27
C ASP A 363 10.09 -12.69 -48.18
N LYS A 364 9.35 -11.59 -48.02
CA LYS A 364 8.17 -11.23 -48.80
C LYS A 364 8.50 -10.13 -49.83
N GLY A 365 9.77 -9.68 -49.87
CA GLY A 365 10.22 -8.62 -50.75
C GLY A 365 9.78 -7.22 -50.31
N GLN A 366 9.60 -6.37 -51.29
CA GLN A 366 9.19 -4.98 -51.04
C GLN A 366 7.71 -4.77 -51.30
N ILE A 367 6.98 -4.25 -50.34
CA ILE A 367 5.57 -3.90 -50.49
C ILE A 367 5.34 -2.40 -50.38
N PRO A 368 4.44 -1.83 -51.18
CA PRO A 368 4.03 -0.43 -51.04
C PRO A 368 3.16 -0.29 -49.78
N ILE A 369 3.55 0.62 -48.91
CA ILE A 369 2.81 0.87 -47.65
C ILE A 369 2.19 2.26 -47.69
N LYS A 370 0.88 2.35 -47.46
CA LYS A 370 0.13 3.61 -47.49
C LYS A 370 0.73 4.62 -46.49
N GLY A 371 1.13 5.79 -47.02
CA GLY A 371 1.74 6.87 -46.19
C GLY A 371 3.26 6.82 -46.09
N PHE A 372 3.92 5.88 -46.77
CA PHE A 372 5.37 5.82 -46.92
C PHE A 372 5.73 6.11 -48.38
N ALA A 373 6.78 6.90 -48.60
CA ALA A 373 7.19 7.30 -49.96
C ALA A 373 7.81 6.15 -50.76
N ASP A 374 8.57 5.30 -50.05
CA ASP A 374 9.26 4.15 -50.64
C ASP A 374 8.62 2.85 -50.20
N ALA A 375 8.73 1.81 -51.04
CA ALA A 375 8.34 0.48 -50.68
C ALA A 375 9.22 -0.04 -49.53
N VAL A 376 8.64 -0.82 -48.63
CA VAL A 376 9.30 -1.32 -47.41
C VAL A 376 9.63 -2.79 -47.54
N ASP A 377 10.87 -3.17 -47.24
CA ASP A 377 11.27 -4.57 -47.16
C ASP A 377 10.56 -5.25 -45.96
N VAL A 378 9.85 -6.33 -46.22
CA VAL A 378 9.04 -7.03 -45.22
C VAL A 378 9.32 -8.53 -45.18
N TYR A 379 9.13 -9.12 -44.04
CA TYR A 379 9.34 -10.54 -43.77
C TYR A 379 8.12 -11.11 -43.05
N SER A 380 7.82 -12.39 -43.33
CA SER A 380 6.80 -13.12 -42.57
C SER A 380 7.49 -13.99 -41.49
N ALA A 381 7.20 -13.75 -40.21
CA ALA A 381 7.73 -14.55 -39.13
C ALA A 381 6.89 -15.82 -38.95
N VAL A 382 7.57 -17.00 -39.03
CA VAL A 382 6.87 -18.31 -39.08
C VAL A 382 6.89 -18.99 -37.72
N ASP A 383 8.09 -19.23 -37.17
CA ASP A 383 8.26 -19.96 -35.89
C ASP A 383 9.67 -19.73 -35.30
N LEU A 384 9.84 -20.05 -34.04
CA LEU A 384 11.16 -20.06 -33.39
C LEU A 384 12.04 -21.18 -33.96
N HIS A 385 13.35 -20.92 -34.05
CA HIS A 385 14.29 -21.98 -34.42
C HIS A 385 14.26 -23.14 -33.41
N LYS A 386 14.42 -24.37 -33.88
CA LYS A 386 14.25 -25.60 -33.07
C LYS A 386 15.08 -25.63 -31.76
N HIS A 387 16.29 -25.06 -31.78
CA HIS A 387 17.16 -25.02 -30.59
C HIS A 387 16.66 -24.07 -29.47
N LEU A 388 15.76 -23.14 -29.79
CA LEU A 388 15.19 -22.20 -28.81
C LEU A 388 13.79 -22.61 -28.32
N LYS A 389 13.16 -23.63 -28.93
CA LYS A 389 11.84 -24.14 -28.49
C LYS A 389 11.88 -24.75 -27.10
N THR A 390 13.04 -25.24 -26.64
CA THR A 390 13.25 -25.89 -25.34
C THR A 390 13.37 -24.91 -24.16
N ASP A 391 13.65 -23.63 -24.41
CA ASP A 391 13.91 -22.63 -23.35
C ASP A 391 12.77 -21.64 -23.11
N CYS A 392 11.60 -21.86 -23.71
CA CYS A 392 10.46 -20.95 -23.55
C CYS A 392 9.90 -21.03 -22.12
N PRO A 393 9.77 -19.89 -21.37
CA PRO A 393 9.29 -19.86 -19.98
C PRO A 393 7.93 -20.50 -19.76
N ALA A 394 7.05 -20.49 -20.80
CA ALA A 394 5.72 -21.08 -20.77
C ALA A 394 5.73 -22.63 -20.67
N GLN A 395 6.79 -23.31 -21.13
CA GLN A 395 6.91 -24.76 -21.00
C GLN A 395 7.48 -25.19 -19.66
N ARG A 396 8.34 -24.38 -19.03
CA ARG A 396 8.84 -24.65 -17.67
C ARG A 396 7.74 -24.64 -16.62
N GLN A 397 6.73 -23.79 -16.77
CA GLN A 397 5.58 -23.77 -15.86
C GLN A 397 4.62 -24.96 -16.05
N ARG A 398 4.42 -25.45 -17.27
CA ARG A 398 3.60 -26.66 -17.50
C ARG A 398 4.27 -27.94 -17.00
N GLN A 399 5.62 -28.02 -17.06
CA GLN A 399 6.38 -29.15 -16.50
C GLN A 399 6.53 -29.11 -14.97
N ALA A 400 6.38 -27.94 -14.34
CA ALA A 400 6.41 -27.81 -12.88
C ALA A 400 5.01 -28.03 -12.24
N LEU A 401 3.95 -28.10 -13.03
CA LEU A 401 2.57 -28.33 -12.60
C LEU A 401 2.01 -29.72 -12.99
N ALA A 402 2.81 -30.52 -13.70
CA ALA A 402 2.57 -31.93 -14.01
C ALA A 402 3.46 -32.84 -13.15
#